data_36b12a4eac699cdaf63c0464963787ba
#
_entry.id   36b12a4eac699cdaf63c0464963787ba
#
_cell.length_a   1.000
_cell.length_b   1.000
_cell.length_c   1.000
_cell.angle_alpha   90.00
_cell.angle_beta   90.00
_cell.angle_gamma   90.00
#
_symmetry.space_group_name_H-M   'P 1'
#
loop_
_entity.id
_entity.type
_entity.pdbx_description
1 polymer ?
#
loop_
_entity_poly.entity_id
_entity_poly.type
_entity_poly.pdbx_seq_one_letter_code
_entity_poly.pdbx_strand_id
1 'polypeptide(L)'
;MNNYDVIIIGAGPGGIFSAYELSKSNPELKIAVFEAGNALAKRKCPIDGKKVTSCKHCKTCAIMSGFGGAGAFSDGKYNITNEFGGTLHKHIGKQLAIELMEYVDKINLAYGGEGTSLYSSVDSDFKRKCLQNNLHLLSAKVRHLGTDKNYLVLHNLYEELKSKIDFFFLTPVKTIEIDQNGLYNVVTATQTYTSKYCIVSVGRSGSKWMEKVCESLQIKTKSNRVDIGVRVELPAAIFQHITDELYESKIVYKTTKYQDQVRTFCMNPHGAVVTENTNGIITVNGHSYEDPQFHTENTNFALLVSKHFTEPFKDSNGYGESIAKLSNMLGGGIIVQRFGDLIRGQRSTESRIQKSFMTPTLKAVPGDLSLVIPKRILDGIIEMIYALDKIAPGTASDETLLYGVEVKFYNMEVALDDDLQTSHNGLYVIGDGSGVTHSLSHASASGIYVARHIASRQ
;
A
#
# COMPACT_ATOMS: atom_id res chain seq x y z
N MET A 1 -34.69 9.64 -13.12
CA MET A 1 -34.08 10.16 -11.88
C MET A 1 -32.98 9.18 -11.47
N ASN A 2 -31.78 9.66 -11.22
CA ASN A 2 -30.63 8.81 -10.93
C ASN A 2 -30.54 8.58 -9.40
N ASN A 3 -31.56 7.89 -8.87
CA ASN A 3 -31.66 7.61 -7.45
C ASN A 3 -31.24 6.17 -7.17
N TYR A 4 -30.34 6.01 -6.22
CA TYR A 4 -29.83 4.74 -5.73
C TYR A 4 -30.06 4.62 -4.22
N ASP A 5 -30.06 3.40 -3.74
CA ASP A 5 -30.08 3.17 -2.28
C ASP A 5 -28.67 3.39 -1.72
N VAL A 6 -27.67 2.91 -2.43
CA VAL A 6 -26.25 3.02 -2.07
C VAL A 6 -25.41 3.49 -3.26
N ILE A 7 -24.63 4.52 -3.06
CA ILE A 7 -23.57 4.93 -4.00
C ILE A 7 -22.20 4.62 -3.40
N ILE A 8 -21.35 3.95 -4.18
CA ILE A 8 -19.97 3.62 -3.83
C ILE A 8 -19.06 4.45 -4.73
N ILE A 9 -18.11 5.18 -4.15
CA ILE A 9 -17.14 6.02 -4.87
C ILE A 9 -15.76 5.36 -4.79
N GLY A 10 -15.30 4.81 -5.91
CA GLY A 10 -14.06 4.06 -6.05
C GLY A 10 -14.30 2.55 -6.17
N ALA A 11 -13.80 1.97 -7.27
CA ALA A 11 -13.84 0.53 -7.54
C ALA A 11 -12.50 -0.17 -7.19
N GLY A 12 -11.87 0.25 -6.11
CA GLY A 12 -10.77 -0.48 -5.48
C GLY A 12 -11.29 -1.64 -4.62
N PRO A 13 -10.40 -2.39 -3.91
CA PRO A 13 -10.80 -3.54 -3.11
C PRO A 13 -11.95 -3.25 -2.13
N GLY A 14 -11.89 -2.15 -1.40
CA GLY A 14 -12.98 -1.78 -0.48
C GLY A 14 -14.32 -1.63 -1.18
N GLY A 15 -14.37 -0.89 -2.30
CA GLY A 15 -15.60 -0.66 -3.05
C GLY A 15 -16.15 -1.93 -3.72
N ILE A 16 -15.28 -2.78 -4.29
CA ILE A 16 -15.67 -4.05 -4.90
C ILE A 16 -16.28 -4.99 -3.87
N PHE A 17 -15.63 -5.16 -2.71
CA PHE A 17 -16.13 -6.05 -1.68
C PHE A 17 -17.37 -5.49 -0.97
N SER A 18 -17.53 -4.15 -0.88
CA SER A 18 -18.80 -3.54 -0.45
C SER A 18 -19.93 -3.87 -1.43
N ALA A 19 -19.67 -3.67 -2.71
CA ALA A 19 -20.65 -3.96 -3.76
C ALA A 19 -21.05 -5.44 -3.79
N TYR A 20 -20.07 -6.34 -3.65
CA TYR A 20 -20.29 -7.79 -3.58
C TYR A 20 -21.18 -8.18 -2.41
N GLU A 21 -20.84 -7.74 -1.20
CA GLU A 21 -21.58 -8.12 0.01
C GLU A 21 -22.98 -7.51 0.04
N LEU A 22 -23.15 -6.25 -0.40
CA LEU A 22 -24.47 -5.61 -0.52
C LEU A 22 -25.38 -6.36 -1.50
N SER A 23 -24.87 -6.65 -2.71
CA SER A 23 -25.65 -7.37 -3.74
C SER A 23 -26.05 -8.78 -3.32
N LYS A 24 -25.27 -9.40 -2.45
CA LYS A 24 -25.54 -10.73 -1.89
C LYS A 24 -26.53 -10.70 -0.72
N SER A 25 -26.38 -9.70 0.17
CA SER A 25 -27.20 -9.57 1.37
C SER A 25 -28.60 -9.04 1.08
N ASN A 26 -28.73 -8.15 0.09
CA ASN A 26 -30.02 -7.59 -0.33
C ASN A 26 -30.00 -7.33 -1.85
N PRO A 27 -30.44 -8.31 -2.67
CA PRO A 27 -30.45 -8.22 -4.14
C PRO A 27 -31.36 -7.14 -4.72
N GLU A 28 -32.32 -6.60 -3.93
CA GLU A 28 -33.26 -5.56 -4.37
C GLU A 28 -32.64 -4.15 -4.33
N LEU A 29 -31.49 -3.99 -3.68
CA LEU A 29 -30.82 -2.69 -3.56
C LEU A 29 -30.33 -2.19 -4.93
N LYS A 30 -30.67 -0.95 -5.23
CA LYS A 30 -30.09 -0.22 -6.36
C LYS A 30 -28.74 0.36 -5.96
N ILE A 31 -27.68 -0.24 -6.48
CA ILE A 31 -26.29 0.13 -6.13
C ILE A 31 -25.61 0.72 -7.36
N ALA A 32 -24.94 1.85 -7.18
CA ALA A 32 -24.06 2.44 -8.19
C ALA A 32 -22.62 2.49 -7.69
N VAL A 33 -21.66 2.19 -8.59
CA VAL A 33 -20.23 2.32 -8.34
C VAL A 33 -19.62 3.33 -9.32
N PHE A 34 -19.06 4.40 -8.81
CA PHE A 34 -18.37 5.43 -9.59
C PHE A 34 -16.86 5.23 -9.54
N GLU A 35 -16.23 5.13 -10.69
CA GLU A 35 -14.79 4.92 -10.82
C GLU A 35 -14.18 5.94 -11.82
N ALA A 36 -13.11 6.59 -11.38
CA ALA A 36 -12.40 7.58 -12.19
C ALA A 36 -11.63 6.97 -13.37
N GLY A 37 -11.24 5.71 -13.26
CA GLY A 37 -10.52 4.97 -14.29
C GLY A 37 -11.40 4.01 -15.09
N ASN A 38 -10.75 3.15 -15.87
CA ASN A 38 -11.41 2.21 -16.77
C ASN A 38 -11.86 0.91 -16.08
N ALA A 39 -12.77 0.19 -16.73
CA ALA A 39 -13.03 -1.22 -16.45
C ALA A 39 -11.75 -2.06 -16.64
N LEU A 40 -11.63 -3.17 -15.90
CA LEU A 40 -10.40 -3.96 -15.78
C LEU A 40 -9.74 -4.28 -17.13
N ALA A 41 -10.50 -4.83 -18.07
CA ALA A 41 -9.98 -5.23 -19.40
C ALA A 41 -9.50 -4.05 -20.26
N LYS A 42 -9.92 -2.82 -19.95
CA LYS A 42 -9.54 -1.59 -20.67
C LYS A 42 -8.40 -0.82 -20.01
N ARG A 43 -7.88 -1.31 -18.87
CA ARG A 43 -6.76 -0.69 -18.17
C ARG A 43 -5.45 -1.07 -18.83
N LYS A 44 -4.85 -0.16 -19.58
CA LYS A 44 -3.56 -0.37 -20.26
C LYS A 44 -2.65 0.82 -20.01
N CYS A 45 -1.48 0.55 -19.44
CA CYS A 45 -0.42 1.55 -19.35
C CYS A 45 0.22 1.71 -20.74
N PRO A 46 0.49 2.94 -21.22
CA PRO A 46 1.18 3.13 -22.50
C PRO A 46 2.66 2.71 -22.47
N ILE A 47 3.26 2.46 -21.32
CA ILE A 47 4.64 1.95 -21.22
C ILE A 47 4.63 0.50 -21.74
N ASP A 48 5.39 0.25 -22.79
CA ASP A 48 5.54 -1.07 -23.43
C ASP A 48 6.99 -1.61 -23.39
N GLY A 49 7.90 -0.86 -22.75
CA GLY A 49 9.32 -1.20 -22.63
C GLY A 49 10.12 -1.11 -23.94
N LYS A 50 9.44 -0.81 -25.06
CA LYS A 50 10.07 -0.73 -26.41
C LYS A 50 9.98 0.68 -26.97
N LYS A 51 8.76 1.14 -27.32
CA LYS A 51 8.52 2.48 -27.87
C LYS A 51 8.32 3.52 -26.79
N VAL A 52 7.71 3.14 -25.69
CA VAL A 52 7.44 4.00 -24.54
C VAL A 52 8.11 3.39 -23.31
N THR A 53 9.25 3.94 -22.94
CA THR A 53 10.08 3.43 -21.82
C THR A 53 9.92 4.24 -20.53
N SER A 54 9.24 5.40 -20.58
CA SER A 54 9.06 6.29 -19.44
C SER A 54 7.59 6.69 -19.23
N CYS A 55 7.23 7.08 -18.00
CA CYS A 55 5.90 7.49 -17.65
C CYS A 55 5.43 8.71 -18.47
N LYS A 56 4.20 8.65 -19.00
CA LYS A 56 3.57 9.72 -19.80
C LYS A 56 2.71 10.66 -18.98
N HIS A 57 2.66 10.53 -17.65
CA HIS A 57 1.86 11.36 -16.75
C HIS A 57 0.40 11.50 -17.20
N CYS A 58 -0.23 10.35 -17.50
CA CYS A 58 -1.63 10.31 -17.96
C CYS A 58 -2.56 11.00 -16.95
N LYS A 59 -3.56 11.74 -17.43
CA LYS A 59 -4.56 12.43 -16.58
C LYS A 59 -5.22 11.47 -15.58
N THR A 60 -5.50 10.23 -16.02
CA THR A 60 -5.93 9.12 -15.15
C THR A 60 -4.96 7.96 -15.38
N CYS A 61 -4.21 7.60 -14.35
CA CYS A 61 -3.21 6.55 -14.46
C CYS A 61 -3.87 5.17 -14.50
N ALA A 62 -3.69 4.43 -15.60
CA ALA A 62 -4.29 3.10 -15.77
C ALA A 62 -3.78 2.07 -14.76
N ILE A 63 -2.61 2.27 -14.15
CA ILE A 63 -2.08 1.38 -13.11
C ILE A 63 -2.71 1.68 -11.75
N MET A 64 -2.96 2.97 -11.43
CA MET A 64 -3.44 3.38 -10.11
C MET A 64 -4.95 3.45 -10.02
N SER A 65 -5.67 3.71 -11.13
CA SER A 65 -7.11 3.98 -11.16
C SER A 65 -7.82 3.04 -12.14
N GLY A 66 -9.04 2.65 -11.79
CA GLY A 66 -9.89 1.71 -12.52
C GLY A 66 -10.33 0.55 -11.63
N PHE A 67 -11.13 -0.36 -12.18
CA PHE A 67 -11.62 -1.53 -11.45
C PHE A 67 -10.46 -2.34 -10.85
N GLY A 68 -10.53 -2.65 -9.57
CA GLY A 68 -9.46 -3.26 -8.78
C GLY A 68 -8.48 -2.27 -8.16
N GLY A 69 -8.58 -0.97 -8.49
CA GLY A 69 -7.68 0.08 -7.97
C GLY A 69 -6.21 -0.19 -8.29
N ALA A 70 -5.29 0.31 -7.47
CA ALA A 70 -3.85 0.04 -7.61
C ALA A 70 -3.53 -1.45 -7.36
N GLY A 71 -4.39 -2.17 -6.63
CA GLY A 71 -4.23 -3.58 -6.34
C GLY A 71 -4.34 -4.51 -7.54
N ALA A 72 -5.02 -4.09 -8.64
CA ALA A 72 -5.27 -4.95 -9.79
C ALA A 72 -4.01 -5.45 -10.51
N PHE A 73 -2.93 -4.68 -10.45
CA PHE A 73 -1.65 -5.03 -11.08
C PHE A 73 -0.54 -5.28 -10.05
N SER A 74 -0.92 -5.46 -8.78
CA SER A 74 -0.01 -5.90 -7.74
C SER A 74 0.18 -7.42 -7.78
N ASP A 75 1.11 -7.92 -6.99
CA ASP A 75 1.33 -9.36 -6.78
C ASP A 75 0.23 -10.05 -5.93
N GLY A 76 -0.84 -9.33 -5.59
CA GLY A 76 -2.00 -9.90 -4.93
C GLY A 76 -1.71 -10.48 -3.54
N LYS A 77 -0.93 -9.76 -2.72
CA LYS A 77 -0.67 -10.14 -1.32
C LYS A 77 -1.82 -9.73 -0.42
N TYR A 78 -2.56 -10.70 0.07
CA TYR A 78 -3.61 -10.53 1.06
C TYR A 78 -3.10 -10.90 2.45
N ASN A 79 -2.87 -9.89 3.29
CA ASN A 79 -2.33 -10.05 4.64
C ASN A 79 -3.47 -10.19 5.65
N ILE A 80 -3.56 -11.32 6.33
CA ILE A 80 -4.54 -11.60 7.38
C ILE A 80 -3.86 -11.36 8.72
N THR A 81 -3.97 -10.15 9.25
CA THR A 81 -3.30 -9.73 10.48
C THR A 81 -3.84 -8.40 10.99
N ASN A 82 -3.73 -8.15 12.29
CA ASN A 82 -3.97 -6.84 12.91
C ASN A 82 -2.66 -6.07 13.20
N GLU A 83 -1.50 -6.64 12.89
CA GLU A 83 -0.21 -6.04 13.27
C GLU A 83 0.30 -5.01 12.25
N PHE A 84 -0.19 -5.11 11.00
CA PHE A 84 0.12 -4.15 9.94
C PHE A 84 -0.97 -4.15 8.86
N GLY A 85 -0.92 -3.19 7.93
CA GLY A 85 -1.88 -3.06 6.83
C GLY A 85 -3.10 -2.20 7.17
N GLY A 86 -3.19 -1.70 8.39
CA GLY A 86 -4.25 -0.80 8.82
C GLY A 86 -4.57 -0.89 10.30
N THR A 87 -5.52 -0.09 10.73
CA THR A 87 -6.01 -0.01 12.12
C THR A 87 -7.48 -0.37 12.24
N LEU A 88 -8.04 -1.10 11.28
CA LEU A 88 -9.44 -1.52 11.24
C LEU A 88 -9.91 -2.13 12.57
N HIS A 89 -9.05 -2.94 13.19
CA HIS A 89 -9.31 -3.58 14.48
C HIS A 89 -9.56 -2.60 15.65
N LYS A 90 -9.17 -1.33 15.53
CA LYS A 90 -9.47 -0.31 16.55
C LYS A 90 -10.91 0.13 16.52
N HIS A 91 -11.59 0.00 15.40
CA HIS A 91 -13.00 0.32 15.20
C HIS A 91 -13.88 -0.89 15.48
N ILE A 92 -13.61 -2.01 14.83
CA ILE A 92 -14.52 -3.18 14.85
C ILE A 92 -14.07 -4.32 15.78
N GLY A 93 -12.95 -4.16 16.49
CA GLY A 93 -12.36 -5.20 17.33
C GLY A 93 -11.45 -6.17 16.57
N LYS A 94 -10.50 -6.77 17.32
CA LYS A 94 -9.43 -7.61 16.72
C LYS A 94 -9.97 -8.90 16.09
N GLN A 95 -10.92 -9.56 16.77
CA GLN A 95 -11.45 -10.85 16.34
C GLN A 95 -12.23 -10.69 15.04
N LEU A 96 -13.17 -9.76 15.00
CA LEU A 96 -14.01 -9.51 13.82
C LEU A 96 -13.18 -9.07 12.62
N ALA A 97 -12.15 -8.23 12.83
CA ALA A 97 -11.26 -7.82 11.74
C ALA A 97 -10.55 -9.02 11.08
N ILE A 98 -10.04 -9.99 11.87
CA ILE A 98 -9.44 -11.21 11.34
C ILE A 98 -10.47 -12.09 10.62
N GLU A 99 -11.65 -12.30 11.20
CA GLU A 99 -12.72 -13.10 10.59
C GLU A 99 -13.14 -12.54 9.23
N LEU A 100 -13.25 -11.22 9.11
CA LEU A 100 -13.58 -10.57 7.84
C LEU A 100 -12.47 -10.69 6.81
N MET A 101 -11.19 -10.59 7.21
CA MET A 101 -10.06 -10.83 6.30
C MET A 101 -9.99 -12.31 5.85
N GLU A 102 -10.30 -13.27 6.71
CA GLU A 102 -10.41 -14.68 6.35
C GLU A 102 -11.62 -14.93 5.44
N TYR A 103 -12.71 -14.21 5.62
CA TYR A 103 -13.86 -14.26 4.71
C TYR A 103 -13.51 -13.72 3.32
N VAL A 104 -12.77 -12.61 3.25
CA VAL A 104 -12.22 -12.08 1.99
C VAL A 104 -11.33 -13.11 1.30
N ASP A 105 -10.46 -13.82 2.05
CA ASP A 105 -9.60 -14.88 1.49
C ASP A 105 -10.45 -16.01 0.87
N LYS A 106 -11.52 -16.45 1.54
CA LYS A 106 -12.46 -17.45 1.01
C LYS A 106 -13.11 -17.00 -0.30
N ILE A 107 -13.49 -15.72 -0.40
CA ILE A 107 -14.03 -15.16 -1.64
C ILE A 107 -12.97 -15.19 -2.73
N ASN A 108 -11.75 -14.74 -2.45
CA ASN A 108 -10.67 -14.77 -3.43
C ASN A 108 -10.40 -16.19 -3.96
N LEU A 109 -10.40 -17.19 -3.07
CA LEU A 109 -10.23 -18.59 -3.47
C LEU A 109 -11.38 -19.04 -4.40
N ALA A 110 -12.64 -18.75 -4.03
CA ALA A 110 -13.82 -19.12 -4.82
C ALA A 110 -13.86 -18.48 -6.21
N TYR A 111 -13.24 -17.31 -6.39
CA TYR A 111 -13.22 -16.56 -7.63
C TYR A 111 -11.95 -16.75 -8.49
N GLY A 112 -11.13 -17.76 -8.18
CA GLY A 112 -9.99 -18.14 -9.01
C GLY A 112 -8.63 -18.14 -8.31
N GLY A 113 -8.60 -17.88 -6.99
CA GLY A 113 -7.39 -17.95 -6.17
C GLY A 113 -7.00 -19.37 -5.73
N GLU A 114 -7.76 -20.40 -6.10
CA GLU A 114 -7.47 -21.79 -5.70
C GLU A 114 -6.05 -22.23 -6.10
N GLY A 115 -5.46 -23.08 -5.24
CA GLY A 115 -4.11 -23.61 -5.45
C GLY A 115 -2.99 -22.60 -5.14
N THR A 116 -3.28 -21.42 -4.56
CA THR A 116 -2.25 -20.50 -4.07
C THR A 116 -1.83 -20.79 -2.66
N SER A 117 -0.55 -20.52 -2.35
CA SER A 117 0.02 -20.76 -1.02
C SER A 117 -0.46 -19.74 0.00
N LEU A 118 -0.70 -20.23 1.23
CA LEU A 118 -0.90 -19.40 2.42
C LEU A 118 0.32 -19.54 3.31
N TYR A 119 1.15 -18.52 3.37
CA TYR A 119 2.31 -18.46 4.26
C TYR A 119 1.89 -18.00 5.65
N SER A 120 2.56 -18.47 6.70
CA SER A 120 2.25 -18.08 8.08
C SER A 120 3.53 -17.83 8.87
N SER A 121 3.60 -16.69 9.55
CA SER A 121 4.65 -16.37 10.52
C SER A 121 4.18 -16.54 11.97
N VAL A 122 2.96 -17.07 12.19
CA VAL A 122 2.36 -17.14 13.53
C VAL A 122 3.15 -18.09 14.44
N ASP A 123 3.47 -19.29 13.94
CA ASP A 123 4.12 -20.37 14.70
C ASP A 123 5.56 -20.66 14.22
N SER A 124 6.20 -19.69 13.56
CA SER A 124 7.55 -19.85 13.02
C SER A 124 8.61 -19.87 14.13
N ASP A 125 9.52 -20.85 14.09
CA ASP A 125 10.71 -20.90 14.96
C ASP A 125 11.60 -19.66 14.77
N PHE A 126 11.55 -19.06 13.61
CA PHE A 126 12.25 -17.83 13.30
C PHE A 126 11.82 -16.67 14.20
N LYS A 127 10.56 -16.64 14.66
CA LYS A 127 10.05 -15.66 15.63
C LYS A 127 10.87 -15.67 16.93
N ARG A 128 11.22 -16.86 17.43
CA ARG A 128 12.07 -16.99 18.62
C ARG A 128 13.48 -16.44 18.37
N LYS A 129 14.07 -16.74 17.22
CA LYS A 129 15.38 -16.20 16.82
C LYS A 129 15.38 -14.67 16.74
N CYS A 130 14.31 -14.07 16.22
CA CYS A 130 14.12 -12.63 16.22
C CYS A 130 14.10 -12.06 17.65
N LEU A 131 13.26 -12.61 18.53
CA LEU A 131 13.13 -12.15 19.93
C LEU A 131 14.44 -12.22 20.71
N GLN A 132 15.25 -13.26 20.51
CA GLN A 132 16.57 -13.41 21.12
C GLN A 132 17.56 -12.30 20.70
N ASN A 133 17.29 -11.62 19.59
CA ASN A 133 18.14 -10.57 19.04
C ASN A 133 17.46 -9.16 19.10
N ASN A 134 16.49 -8.97 19.98
CA ASN A 134 15.72 -7.74 20.15
C ASN A 134 14.99 -7.30 18.87
N LEU A 135 14.67 -8.25 18.02
CA LEU A 135 13.84 -8.05 16.82
C LEU A 135 12.46 -8.63 17.07
N HIS A 136 11.44 -8.05 16.48
CA HIS A 136 10.07 -8.54 16.60
C HIS A 136 9.52 -8.87 15.21
N LEU A 137 9.33 -10.18 14.95
CA LEU A 137 8.65 -10.65 13.75
C LEU A 137 7.14 -10.46 13.93
N LEU A 138 6.52 -9.68 13.05
CA LEU A 138 5.09 -9.47 13.06
C LEU A 138 4.37 -10.73 12.58
N SER A 139 3.32 -11.11 13.32
CA SER A 139 2.54 -12.30 13.02
C SER A 139 1.50 -12.02 11.94
N ALA A 140 1.52 -12.79 10.87
CA ALA A 140 0.55 -12.72 9.79
C ALA A 140 0.38 -14.06 9.10
N LYS A 141 -0.82 -14.29 8.52
CA LYS A 141 -1.01 -15.22 7.42
C LYS A 141 -1.05 -14.40 6.13
N VAL A 142 -0.35 -14.81 5.11
CA VAL A 142 -0.24 -14.08 3.83
C VAL A 142 -0.65 -14.99 2.69
N ARG A 143 -1.75 -14.65 2.01
CA ARG A 143 -2.13 -15.26 0.74
C ARG A 143 -1.41 -14.52 -0.39
N HIS A 144 -0.56 -15.22 -1.13
CA HIS A 144 0.07 -14.68 -2.31
C HIS A 144 -0.64 -15.24 -3.55
N LEU A 145 -1.44 -14.40 -4.21
CA LEU A 145 -2.18 -14.79 -5.41
C LEU A 145 -1.30 -14.76 -6.67
N GLY A 146 -0.29 -13.90 -6.67
CA GLY A 146 0.39 -13.52 -7.90
C GLY A 146 -0.46 -12.57 -8.77
N THR A 147 0.19 -11.91 -9.72
CA THR A 147 -0.48 -10.91 -10.56
C THR A 147 -1.58 -11.54 -11.42
N ASP A 148 -1.33 -12.72 -11.99
CA ASP A 148 -2.26 -13.38 -12.91
C ASP A 148 -3.53 -13.86 -12.22
N LYS A 149 -3.41 -14.56 -11.10
CA LYS A 149 -4.58 -15.01 -10.34
C LYS A 149 -5.32 -13.87 -9.67
N ASN A 150 -4.60 -12.85 -9.21
CA ASN A 150 -5.23 -11.63 -8.69
C ASN A 150 -6.09 -10.95 -9.77
N TYR A 151 -5.59 -10.88 -11.02
CA TYR A 151 -6.36 -10.39 -12.15
C TYR A 151 -7.59 -11.27 -12.42
N LEU A 152 -7.43 -12.60 -12.40
CA LEU A 152 -8.53 -13.55 -12.61
C LEU A 152 -9.64 -13.40 -11.57
N VAL A 153 -9.27 -13.29 -10.28
CA VAL A 153 -10.22 -13.06 -9.18
C VAL A 153 -11.03 -11.77 -9.42
N LEU A 154 -10.33 -10.67 -9.74
CA LEU A 154 -11.00 -9.40 -10.02
C LEU A 154 -11.89 -9.46 -11.28
N HIS A 155 -11.47 -10.18 -12.31
CA HIS A 155 -12.27 -10.38 -13.51
C HIS A 155 -13.56 -11.15 -13.21
N ASN A 156 -13.47 -12.25 -12.47
CA ASN A 156 -14.62 -13.08 -12.13
C ASN A 156 -15.60 -12.33 -11.20
N LEU A 157 -15.09 -11.57 -10.24
CA LEU A 157 -15.92 -10.68 -9.40
C LEU A 157 -16.64 -9.62 -10.25
N TYR A 158 -15.96 -9.01 -11.22
CA TYR A 158 -16.57 -8.04 -12.12
C TYR A 158 -17.68 -8.68 -12.97
N GLU A 159 -17.43 -9.86 -13.56
CA GLU A 159 -18.41 -10.57 -14.37
C GLU A 159 -19.69 -10.89 -13.60
N GLU A 160 -19.58 -11.24 -12.32
CA GLU A 160 -20.74 -11.45 -11.47
C GLU A 160 -21.49 -10.15 -11.13
N LEU A 161 -20.74 -9.09 -10.80
CA LEU A 161 -21.33 -7.84 -10.31
C LEU A 161 -21.95 -6.99 -11.42
N LYS A 162 -21.41 -7.03 -12.65
CA LYS A 162 -21.84 -6.15 -13.75
C LYS A 162 -23.33 -6.29 -14.15
N SER A 163 -23.97 -7.42 -13.80
CA SER A 163 -25.39 -7.65 -14.05
C SER A 163 -26.30 -7.21 -12.90
N LYS A 164 -25.72 -6.90 -11.73
CA LYS A 164 -26.44 -6.59 -10.49
C LYS A 164 -26.27 -5.14 -10.06
N ILE A 165 -25.28 -4.45 -10.57
CA ILE A 165 -24.81 -3.14 -10.10
C ILE A 165 -24.49 -2.25 -11.29
N ASP A 166 -24.84 -0.97 -11.20
CA ASP A 166 -24.52 0.04 -12.19
C ASP A 166 -23.09 0.54 -11.99
N PHE A 167 -22.19 0.23 -12.93
CA PHE A 167 -20.81 0.71 -12.94
C PHE A 167 -20.64 1.92 -13.86
N PHE A 168 -20.17 3.03 -13.31
CA PHE A 168 -19.84 4.26 -14.03
C PHE A 168 -18.32 4.43 -14.09
N PHE A 169 -17.69 3.89 -15.14
CA PHE A 169 -16.26 4.06 -15.39
C PHE A 169 -15.96 5.39 -16.07
N LEU A 170 -14.72 5.86 -15.93
CA LEU A 170 -14.27 7.17 -16.43
C LEU A 170 -15.15 8.32 -15.95
N THR A 171 -15.77 8.14 -14.76
CA THR A 171 -16.71 9.07 -14.19
C THR A 171 -16.21 9.53 -12.81
N PRO A 172 -15.21 10.42 -12.79
CA PRO A 172 -14.71 10.96 -11.53
C PRO A 172 -15.79 11.79 -10.83
N VAL A 173 -16.01 11.54 -9.56
CA VAL A 173 -16.87 12.33 -8.69
C VAL A 173 -16.16 13.65 -8.39
N LYS A 174 -16.86 14.78 -8.55
CA LYS A 174 -16.33 16.12 -8.22
C LYS A 174 -16.45 16.43 -6.75
N THR A 175 -17.66 16.25 -6.19
CA THR A 175 -17.95 16.52 -4.79
C THR A 175 -19.14 15.69 -4.32
N ILE A 176 -19.33 15.66 -3.01
CA ILE A 176 -20.48 15.09 -2.32
C ILE A 176 -21.16 16.24 -1.58
N GLU A 177 -22.45 16.35 -1.72
CA GLU A 177 -23.30 17.36 -1.04
C GLU A 177 -24.40 16.62 -0.27
N ILE A 178 -24.92 17.22 0.79
CA ILE A 178 -26.03 16.70 1.56
C ILE A 178 -27.23 17.63 1.35
N ASP A 179 -28.35 17.07 0.91
CA ASP A 179 -29.57 17.85 0.71
C ASP A 179 -30.33 18.08 2.02
N GLN A 180 -31.44 18.84 1.93
CA GLN A 180 -32.30 19.15 3.10
C GLN A 180 -32.98 17.93 3.73
N ASN A 181 -33.07 16.81 2.99
CA ASN A 181 -33.63 15.56 3.44
C ASN A 181 -32.56 14.59 4.01
N GLY A 182 -31.30 15.00 4.04
CA GLY A 182 -30.18 14.16 4.48
C GLY A 182 -29.72 13.14 3.45
N LEU A 183 -30.14 13.28 2.17
CA LEU A 183 -29.66 12.44 1.07
C LEU A 183 -28.33 12.96 0.51
N TYR A 184 -27.52 12.04 0.03
CA TYR A 184 -26.22 12.34 -0.57
C TYR A 184 -26.36 12.60 -2.06
N ASN A 185 -25.98 13.80 -2.49
CA ASN A 185 -25.88 14.21 -3.87
C ASN A 185 -24.43 14.02 -4.34
N VAL A 186 -24.20 13.00 -5.14
CA VAL A 186 -22.90 12.70 -5.75
C VAL A 186 -22.82 13.41 -7.09
N VAL A 187 -22.00 14.45 -7.16
CA VAL A 187 -21.88 15.36 -8.32
C VAL A 187 -20.74 14.89 -9.22
N THR A 188 -21.05 14.64 -10.48
CA THR A 188 -20.07 14.33 -11.54
C THR A 188 -19.89 15.52 -12.49
N ALA A 189 -19.16 15.34 -13.59
CA ALA A 189 -19.01 16.38 -14.62
C ALA A 189 -20.30 16.61 -15.41
N THR A 190 -21.16 15.62 -15.52
CA THR A 190 -22.30 15.61 -16.41
C THR A 190 -23.65 15.68 -15.69
N GLN A 191 -23.73 15.07 -14.50
CA GLN A 191 -25.00 14.98 -13.76
C GLN A 191 -24.77 14.69 -12.28
N THR A 192 -25.85 14.82 -11.49
CA THR A 192 -25.90 14.51 -10.06
C THR A 192 -26.72 13.23 -9.83
N TYR A 193 -26.24 12.40 -8.93
CA TYR A 193 -26.89 11.16 -8.50
C TYR A 193 -27.20 11.26 -7.00
N THR A 194 -28.29 10.69 -6.58
CA THR A 194 -28.77 10.80 -5.20
C THR A 194 -28.82 9.43 -4.54
N SER A 195 -28.43 9.33 -3.27
CA SER A 195 -28.56 8.09 -2.49
C SER A 195 -28.81 8.35 -1.01
N LYS A 196 -29.37 7.33 -0.33
CA LYS A 196 -29.51 7.32 1.12
C LYS A 196 -28.19 7.04 1.82
N TYR A 197 -27.38 6.14 1.25
CA TYR A 197 -26.06 5.78 1.77
C TYR A 197 -24.97 6.08 0.75
N CYS A 198 -23.84 6.59 1.23
CA CYS A 198 -22.68 6.85 0.40
C CYS A 198 -21.44 6.21 1.04
N ILE A 199 -20.75 5.34 0.28
CA ILE A 199 -19.50 4.69 0.68
C ILE A 199 -18.36 5.29 -0.13
N VAL A 200 -17.43 5.99 0.52
CA VAL A 200 -16.21 6.52 -0.12
C VAL A 200 -15.10 5.50 0.08
N SER A 201 -14.64 4.92 -1.03
CA SER A 201 -13.59 3.90 -1.07
C SER A 201 -12.48 4.28 -2.05
N VAL A 202 -12.02 5.53 -1.98
CA VAL A 202 -10.93 6.02 -2.84
C VAL A 202 -9.57 5.54 -2.34
N GLY A 203 -8.64 5.36 -3.26
CA GLY A 203 -7.25 5.04 -2.97
C GLY A 203 -6.38 6.29 -2.76
N ARG A 204 -5.05 6.10 -2.71
CA ARG A 204 -4.07 7.19 -2.55
C ARG A 204 -4.18 8.28 -3.62
N SER A 205 -4.52 7.91 -4.86
CA SER A 205 -4.74 8.87 -5.93
C SER A 205 -5.92 9.83 -5.67
N GLY A 206 -6.86 9.43 -4.81
CA GLY A 206 -8.00 10.26 -4.39
C GLY A 206 -7.76 11.10 -3.13
N SER A 207 -6.56 11.09 -2.54
CA SER A 207 -6.26 11.76 -1.27
C SER A 207 -6.64 13.25 -1.27
N LYS A 208 -6.14 14.01 -2.25
CA LYS A 208 -6.44 15.46 -2.37
C LYS A 208 -7.93 15.76 -2.62
N TRP A 209 -8.63 14.84 -3.28
CA TRP A 209 -10.07 14.94 -3.45
C TRP A 209 -10.79 14.69 -2.12
N MET A 210 -10.36 13.67 -1.37
CA MET A 210 -10.93 13.35 -0.06
C MET A 210 -10.72 14.48 0.96
N GLU A 211 -9.56 15.16 0.94
CA GLU A 211 -9.30 16.36 1.75
C GLU A 211 -10.37 17.42 1.51
N LYS A 212 -10.64 17.74 0.25
CA LYS A 212 -11.67 18.73 -0.14
C LYS A 212 -13.08 18.30 0.29
N VAL A 213 -13.40 17.01 0.19
CA VAL A 213 -14.69 16.48 0.68
C VAL A 213 -14.79 16.64 2.20
N CYS A 214 -13.73 16.30 2.94
CA CYS A 214 -13.72 16.49 4.40
C CYS A 214 -13.87 17.97 4.78
N GLU A 215 -13.17 18.87 4.09
CA GLU A 215 -13.29 20.31 4.31
C GLU A 215 -14.72 20.81 4.03
N SER A 216 -15.29 20.46 2.86
CA SER A 216 -16.63 20.91 2.47
C SER A 216 -17.74 20.41 3.38
N LEU A 217 -17.62 19.18 3.89
CA LEU A 217 -18.57 18.55 4.80
C LEU A 217 -18.19 18.72 6.29
N GLN A 218 -17.15 19.49 6.60
CA GLN A 218 -16.64 19.73 7.95
C GLN A 218 -16.34 18.44 8.74
N ILE A 219 -15.87 17.40 8.04
CA ILE A 219 -15.45 16.14 8.65
C ILE A 219 -14.05 16.34 9.23
N LYS A 220 -13.87 16.00 10.50
CA LYS A 220 -12.57 16.11 11.18
C LYS A 220 -11.58 15.09 10.61
N THR A 221 -10.33 15.51 10.48
CA THR A 221 -9.21 14.67 10.03
C THR A 221 -8.01 14.83 10.95
N LYS A 222 -7.13 13.83 10.94
CA LYS A 222 -5.85 13.87 11.65
C LYS A 222 -4.71 13.62 10.68
N SER A 223 -3.56 14.21 10.92
CA SER A 223 -2.32 13.87 10.21
C SER A 223 -1.97 12.41 10.49
N ASN A 224 -1.62 11.69 9.44
CA ASN A 224 -1.11 10.33 9.56
C ASN A 224 0.43 10.37 9.63
N ARG A 225 1.04 9.20 9.85
CA ARG A 225 2.49 9.03 9.82
C ARG A 225 3.03 9.14 8.39
N VAL A 226 4.34 9.28 8.29
CA VAL A 226 5.13 9.04 7.09
C VAL A 226 6.25 8.05 7.44
N ASP A 227 6.50 7.08 6.58
CA ASP A 227 7.60 6.14 6.76
C ASP A 227 8.71 6.50 5.75
N ILE A 228 9.93 6.71 6.25
CA ILE A 228 11.06 7.20 5.45
C ILE A 228 12.28 6.31 5.68
N GLY A 229 12.99 5.99 4.62
CA GLY A 229 14.21 5.21 4.72
C GLY A 229 14.87 4.88 3.39
N VAL A 230 15.36 3.65 3.31
CA VAL A 230 16.14 3.16 2.16
C VAL A 230 15.63 1.82 1.68
N ARG A 231 15.90 1.48 0.43
CA ARG A 231 15.85 0.10 -0.06
C ARG A 231 17.22 -0.53 0.08
N VAL A 232 17.26 -1.68 0.72
CA VAL A 232 18.45 -2.52 0.86
C VAL A 232 18.45 -3.54 -0.25
N GLU A 233 19.60 -3.77 -0.87
CA GLU A 233 19.82 -4.86 -1.82
C GLU A 233 21.08 -5.62 -1.43
N LEU A 234 20.98 -6.95 -1.40
CA LEU A 234 22.04 -7.87 -1.00
C LEU A 234 21.86 -9.23 -1.69
N PRO A 235 22.90 -10.12 -1.67
CA PRO A 235 22.77 -11.44 -2.28
C PRO A 235 21.60 -12.24 -1.71
N ALA A 236 20.79 -12.86 -2.57
CA ALA A 236 19.59 -13.61 -2.16
C ALA A 236 19.91 -14.70 -1.13
N ALA A 237 21.06 -15.34 -1.25
CA ALA A 237 21.52 -16.39 -0.32
C ALA A 237 21.55 -15.96 1.15
N ILE A 238 21.74 -14.64 1.45
CA ILE A 238 21.78 -14.13 2.83
C ILE A 238 20.41 -14.24 3.50
N PHE A 239 19.33 -13.97 2.78
CA PHE A 239 17.96 -14.01 3.30
C PHE A 239 17.20 -15.27 2.91
N GLN A 240 17.77 -16.18 2.12
CA GLN A 240 17.09 -17.35 1.57
C GLN A 240 16.41 -18.19 2.66
N HIS A 241 17.09 -18.46 3.77
CA HIS A 241 16.53 -19.21 4.89
C HIS A 241 15.30 -18.56 5.55
N ILE A 242 15.09 -17.26 5.34
CA ILE A 242 13.92 -16.50 5.82
C ILE A 242 12.85 -16.48 4.72
N THR A 243 13.24 -16.23 3.49
CA THR A 243 12.30 -16.05 2.37
C THR A 243 11.67 -17.37 1.91
N ASP A 244 12.39 -18.49 2.05
CA ASP A 244 11.85 -19.83 1.76
C ASP A 244 10.75 -20.23 2.75
N GLU A 245 10.87 -19.81 4.04
CA GLU A 245 9.87 -20.11 5.07
C GLU A 245 8.71 -19.11 5.07
N LEU A 246 9.01 -17.80 4.99
CA LEU A 246 8.03 -16.75 5.27
C LEU A 246 7.62 -15.96 4.02
N TYR A 247 8.31 -16.14 2.90
CA TYR A 247 8.20 -15.37 1.67
C TYR A 247 8.47 -13.86 1.88
N GLU A 248 7.67 -13.19 2.70
CA GLU A 248 7.83 -11.80 3.10
C GLU A 248 7.80 -11.67 4.63
N SER A 249 8.93 -11.34 5.24
CA SER A 249 9.02 -11.14 6.69
C SER A 249 8.90 -9.66 7.05
N LYS A 250 8.01 -9.34 7.99
CA LYS A 250 7.88 -8.00 8.56
C LYS A 250 8.52 -7.99 9.94
N ILE A 251 9.75 -7.49 10.00
CA ILE A 251 10.57 -7.46 11.21
C ILE A 251 10.65 -6.01 11.71
N VAL A 252 10.39 -5.82 12.99
CA VAL A 252 10.45 -4.53 13.67
C VAL A 252 11.63 -4.54 14.63
N TYR A 253 12.37 -3.44 14.64
CA TYR A 253 13.41 -3.14 15.60
C TYR A 253 13.12 -1.81 16.29
N LYS A 254 13.27 -1.76 17.61
CA LYS A 254 13.18 -0.53 18.38
C LYS A 254 14.60 -0.04 18.64
N THR A 255 14.95 1.10 18.05
CA THR A 255 16.31 1.65 18.16
C THR A 255 16.70 1.94 19.61
N THR A 256 17.96 1.68 19.96
CA THR A 256 18.46 1.89 21.32
C THR A 256 18.57 3.38 21.66
N LYS A 257 19.05 4.16 20.69
CA LYS A 257 19.32 5.59 20.89
C LYS A 257 18.07 6.46 20.95
N TYR A 258 17.15 6.27 20.01
CA TYR A 258 16.02 7.17 19.83
C TYR A 258 14.67 6.55 20.19
N GLN A 259 14.64 5.23 20.47
CA GLN A 259 13.42 4.46 20.72
C GLN A 259 12.43 4.51 19.54
N ASP A 260 12.91 4.86 18.35
CA ASP A 260 12.12 4.83 17.11
C ASP A 260 11.95 3.40 16.62
N GLN A 261 10.84 3.13 15.96
CA GLN A 261 10.62 1.86 15.28
C GLN A 261 11.16 1.91 13.85
N VAL A 262 12.02 0.96 13.52
CA VAL A 262 12.46 0.66 12.15
C VAL A 262 11.89 -0.69 11.77
N ARG A 263 11.39 -0.81 10.57
CA ARG A 263 10.84 -2.10 10.12
C ARG A 263 11.18 -2.41 8.66
N THR A 264 11.21 -3.71 8.36
CA THR A 264 11.29 -4.19 6.98
C THR A 264 9.96 -4.01 6.27
N PHE A 265 10.03 -3.66 4.98
CA PHE A 265 8.87 -3.56 4.10
C PHE A 265 9.15 -4.23 2.76
N CYS A 266 8.10 -4.72 2.11
CA CYS A 266 8.11 -5.20 0.73
C CYS A 266 9.40 -5.94 0.39
N MET A 267 9.58 -7.11 1.01
CA MET A 267 10.70 -8.01 0.72
C MET A 267 10.45 -8.72 -0.61
N ASN A 268 11.42 -8.68 -1.47
CA ASN A 268 11.36 -9.23 -2.83
C ASN A 268 12.52 -10.22 -3.03
N PRO A 269 12.29 -11.50 -2.74
CA PRO A 269 13.28 -12.55 -3.04
C PRO A 269 13.54 -12.58 -4.54
N HIS A 270 14.81 -12.70 -4.93
CA HIS A 270 15.24 -12.71 -6.33
C HIS A 270 14.67 -11.57 -7.18
N GLY A 271 14.38 -10.44 -6.53
CA GLY A 271 13.71 -9.30 -7.14
C GLY A 271 14.69 -8.21 -7.57
N ALA A 272 14.15 -7.20 -8.25
CA ALA A 272 14.87 -6.02 -8.69
C ALA A 272 14.45 -4.77 -7.91
N VAL A 273 15.41 -3.87 -7.70
CA VAL A 273 15.14 -2.50 -7.23
C VAL A 273 14.61 -1.70 -8.42
N VAL A 274 13.55 -0.92 -8.20
CA VAL A 274 12.89 -0.14 -9.23
C VAL A 274 12.63 1.30 -8.77
N THR A 275 12.36 2.19 -9.71
CA THR A 275 11.94 3.56 -9.42
C THR A 275 10.42 3.67 -9.40
N GLU A 276 9.91 4.50 -8.50
CA GLU A 276 8.51 4.93 -8.48
C GLU A 276 8.46 6.45 -8.70
N ASN A 277 7.59 6.91 -9.59
CA ASN A 277 7.41 8.34 -9.84
C ASN A 277 6.00 8.76 -9.43
N THR A 278 5.90 9.59 -8.42
CA THR A 278 4.64 10.15 -7.95
C THR A 278 4.67 11.67 -8.12
N ASN A 279 3.91 12.18 -9.08
CA ASN A 279 3.81 13.63 -9.37
C ASN A 279 5.17 14.33 -9.63
N GLY A 280 6.10 13.64 -10.28
CA GLY A 280 7.43 14.17 -10.58
C GLY A 280 8.47 13.95 -9.48
N ILE A 281 8.09 13.37 -8.35
CA ILE A 281 9.00 12.98 -7.27
C ILE A 281 9.39 11.52 -7.47
N ILE A 282 10.67 11.26 -7.61
CA ILE A 282 11.22 9.92 -7.82
C ILE A 282 11.62 9.33 -6.47
N THR A 283 11.06 8.17 -6.14
CA THR A 283 11.42 7.36 -4.97
C THR A 283 11.82 5.97 -5.41
N VAL A 284 12.48 5.21 -4.54
CA VAL A 284 12.83 3.83 -4.81
C VAL A 284 11.74 2.88 -4.31
N ASN A 285 11.59 1.75 -4.99
CA ASN A 285 10.74 0.63 -4.59
C ASN A 285 11.40 -0.68 -5.01
N GLY A 286 10.78 -1.83 -4.75
CA GLY A 286 11.21 -3.14 -5.21
C GLY A 286 10.11 -3.89 -5.92
N HIS A 287 10.52 -4.82 -6.77
CA HIS A 287 9.62 -5.70 -7.51
C HIS A 287 10.22 -7.10 -7.59
N SER A 288 9.37 -8.13 -7.47
CA SER A 288 9.72 -9.52 -7.75
C SER A 288 8.86 -10.05 -8.90
N TYR A 289 9.46 -10.90 -9.72
CA TYR A 289 8.77 -11.57 -10.83
C TYR A 289 8.42 -13.00 -10.42
N GLU A 290 7.28 -13.50 -10.85
CA GLU A 290 6.92 -14.93 -10.66
C GLU A 290 7.72 -15.84 -11.59
N ASP A 291 7.95 -15.40 -12.85
CA ASP A 291 8.69 -16.16 -13.82
C ASP A 291 10.18 -16.21 -13.45
N PRO A 292 10.73 -17.41 -13.16
CA PRO A 292 12.13 -17.58 -12.77
C PRO A 292 13.15 -17.04 -13.78
N GLN A 293 12.80 -16.91 -15.05
CA GLN A 293 13.70 -16.33 -16.06
C GLN A 293 14.06 -14.86 -15.80
N PHE A 294 13.25 -14.15 -14.99
CA PHE A 294 13.46 -12.76 -14.60
C PHE A 294 14.02 -12.62 -13.18
N HIS A 295 14.30 -13.75 -12.50
CA HIS A 295 14.91 -13.73 -11.19
C HIS A 295 16.31 -13.15 -11.22
N THR A 296 16.65 -12.37 -10.22
CA THR A 296 17.99 -11.83 -10.01
C THR A 296 18.72 -12.64 -8.94
N GLU A 297 20.04 -12.44 -8.84
CA GLU A 297 20.85 -13.04 -7.77
C GLU A 297 20.65 -12.33 -6.41
N ASN A 298 19.82 -11.28 -6.37
CA ASN A 298 19.67 -10.42 -5.22
C ASN A 298 18.28 -10.53 -4.59
N THR A 299 18.23 -10.31 -3.29
CA THR A 299 17.00 -9.98 -2.55
C THR A 299 17.03 -8.51 -2.17
N ASN A 300 15.91 -7.83 -2.26
CA ASN A 300 15.80 -6.47 -1.80
C ASN A 300 14.60 -6.27 -0.87
N PHE A 301 14.73 -5.33 0.06
CA PHE A 301 13.67 -4.93 0.99
C PHE A 301 13.86 -3.49 1.45
N ALA A 302 12.78 -2.82 1.84
CA ALA A 302 12.90 -1.50 2.44
C ALA A 302 13.18 -1.58 3.94
N LEU A 303 13.95 -0.63 4.46
CA LEU A 303 14.07 -0.31 5.87
C LEU A 303 13.50 1.09 6.10
N LEU A 304 12.37 1.17 6.79
CA LEU A 304 11.64 2.42 6.98
C LEU A 304 11.48 2.75 8.46
N VAL A 305 11.68 4.02 8.78
CA VAL A 305 11.45 4.61 10.10
C VAL A 305 10.15 5.39 10.07
N SER A 306 9.20 5.02 10.93
CA SER A 306 7.91 5.71 11.05
C SER A 306 8.07 7.01 11.82
N LYS A 307 7.55 8.10 11.26
CA LYS A 307 7.48 9.41 11.91
C LYS A 307 6.05 9.90 12.00
N HIS A 308 5.69 10.33 13.20
CA HIS A 308 4.44 11.02 13.50
C HIS A 308 4.74 12.46 13.86
N PHE A 309 3.97 13.37 13.32
CA PHE A 309 4.04 14.77 13.70
C PHE A 309 2.79 15.15 14.50
N THR A 310 3.00 15.93 15.55
CA THR A 310 1.93 16.48 16.38
C THR A 310 1.76 17.96 16.08
N GLU A 311 0.63 18.53 16.52
CA GLU A 311 0.40 19.98 16.43
C GLU A 311 1.63 20.78 16.92
N PRO A 312 2.02 21.88 16.25
CA PRO A 312 1.33 22.48 15.09
C PRO A 312 1.72 21.89 13.72
N PHE A 313 2.60 20.87 13.69
CA PHE A 313 3.15 20.29 12.44
C PHE A 313 2.24 19.17 11.94
N LYS A 314 1.46 19.45 10.90
CA LYS A 314 0.47 18.49 10.37
C LYS A 314 0.87 17.82 9.06
N ASP A 315 1.85 18.35 8.33
CA ASP A 315 2.17 17.89 6.99
C ASP A 315 3.28 16.84 6.99
N SER A 316 2.94 15.62 7.43
CA SER A 316 3.85 14.47 7.39
C SER A 316 4.27 14.12 5.95
N ASN A 317 3.32 14.22 5.00
CA ASN A 317 3.58 13.89 3.61
C ASN A 317 4.53 14.93 2.98
N GLY A 318 4.32 16.23 3.22
CA GLY A 318 5.21 17.29 2.76
C GLY A 318 6.64 17.15 3.30
N TYR A 319 6.79 16.66 4.56
CA TYR A 319 8.11 16.34 5.11
C TYR A 319 8.79 15.20 4.31
N GLY A 320 8.08 14.11 4.05
CA GLY A 320 8.60 13.00 3.22
C GLY A 320 8.91 13.42 1.78
N GLU A 321 8.03 14.22 1.17
CA GLU A 321 8.26 14.80 -0.16
C GLU A 321 9.50 15.68 -0.21
N SER A 322 9.75 16.50 0.82
CA SER A 322 10.91 17.39 0.88
C SER A 322 12.21 16.60 0.90
N ILE A 323 12.27 15.48 1.64
CA ILE A 323 13.44 14.59 1.67
C ILE A 323 13.63 13.91 0.30
N ALA A 324 12.56 13.43 -0.33
CA ALA A 324 12.64 12.82 -1.65
C ALA A 324 13.06 13.84 -2.73
N LYS A 325 12.55 15.07 -2.69
CA LYS A 325 12.97 16.17 -3.57
C LYS A 325 14.46 16.51 -3.39
N LEU A 326 14.94 16.52 -2.14
CA LEU A 326 16.36 16.73 -1.86
C LEU A 326 17.24 15.62 -2.48
N SER A 327 16.81 14.35 -2.36
CA SER A 327 17.49 13.22 -3.03
C SER A 327 17.51 13.41 -4.55
N ASN A 328 16.39 13.77 -5.14
CA ASN A 328 16.30 13.98 -6.59
C ASN A 328 17.17 15.14 -7.06
N MET A 329 17.28 16.20 -6.27
CA MET A 329 18.14 17.34 -6.57
C MET A 329 19.62 16.95 -6.58
N LEU A 330 20.07 16.14 -5.63
CA LEU A 330 21.47 15.72 -5.50
C LEU A 330 21.88 14.59 -6.46
N GLY A 331 20.98 13.63 -6.70
CA GLY A 331 21.25 12.45 -7.51
C GLY A 331 20.58 12.45 -8.88
N GLY A 332 19.84 13.47 -9.25
CA GLY A 332 19.03 13.46 -10.49
C GLY A 332 17.93 12.38 -10.47
N GLY A 333 17.72 11.72 -9.34
CA GLY A 333 16.81 10.60 -9.12
C GLY A 333 17.17 9.83 -7.85
N ILE A 334 17.50 8.55 -7.99
CA ILE A 334 17.88 7.68 -6.86
C ILE A 334 19.39 7.71 -6.64
N ILE A 335 19.77 7.82 -5.37
CA ILE A 335 21.17 7.69 -4.92
C ILE A 335 21.40 6.26 -4.45
N VAL A 336 22.54 5.66 -4.81
CA VAL A 336 23.01 4.38 -4.29
C VAL A 336 24.30 4.57 -3.49
N GLN A 337 24.39 3.90 -2.33
CA GLN A 337 25.58 3.91 -1.49
C GLN A 337 25.84 2.51 -0.94
N ARG A 338 27.10 2.07 -0.94
CA ARG A 338 27.53 0.84 -0.25
C ARG A 338 27.47 1.09 1.26
N PHE A 339 27.01 0.11 2.02
CA PHE A 339 26.90 0.21 3.48
C PHE A 339 28.25 0.51 4.14
N GLY A 340 29.32 -0.15 3.71
CA GLY A 340 30.67 0.13 4.22
C GLY A 340 31.13 1.57 3.97
N ASP A 341 30.78 2.15 2.83
CA ASP A 341 31.13 3.56 2.56
C ASP A 341 30.34 4.50 3.46
N LEU A 342 29.01 4.21 3.70
CA LEU A 342 28.19 4.98 4.62
C LEU A 342 28.77 4.97 6.05
N ILE A 343 29.15 3.78 6.56
CA ILE A 343 29.72 3.65 7.92
C ILE A 343 31.04 4.42 8.08
N ARG A 344 31.85 4.49 7.01
CA ARG A 344 33.08 5.27 6.99
C ARG A 344 32.88 6.76 6.73
N GLY A 345 31.63 7.23 6.57
CA GLY A 345 31.33 8.62 6.23
C GLY A 345 31.82 9.03 4.85
N GLN A 346 31.82 8.12 3.91
CA GLN A 346 32.33 8.32 2.54
C GLN A 346 31.22 8.11 1.52
N ARG A 347 31.15 8.98 0.52
CA ARG A 347 30.28 8.71 -0.63
C ARG A 347 30.74 7.48 -1.40
N SER A 348 29.83 6.72 -1.96
CA SER A 348 30.17 5.73 -2.97
C SER A 348 30.50 6.40 -4.30
N THR A 349 31.33 5.73 -5.09
CA THR A 349 31.73 6.17 -6.44
C THR A 349 31.46 5.04 -7.43
N GLU A 350 31.33 5.38 -8.71
CA GLU A 350 31.14 4.40 -9.78
C GLU A 350 32.20 3.28 -9.71
N SER A 351 33.47 3.64 -9.54
CA SER A 351 34.57 2.67 -9.43
C SER A 351 34.44 1.74 -8.22
N ARG A 352 33.89 2.20 -7.09
CA ARG A 352 33.65 1.34 -5.91
C ARG A 352 32.50 0.39 -6.12
N ILE A 353 31.42 0.85 -6.76
CA ILE A 353 30.28 -0.01 -7.13
C ILE A 353 30.71 -1.09 -8.12
N GLN A 354 31.47 -0.73 -9.17
CA GLN A 354 31.94 -1.68 -10.19
C GLN A 354 32.92 -2.74 -9.66
N LYS A 355 33.68 -2.42 -8.60
CA LYS A 355 34.61 -3.36 -7.95
C LYS A 355 33.94 -4.27 -6.94
N SER A 356 32.67 -4.01 -6.60
CA SER A 356 31.89 -4.84 -5.71
C SER A 356 31.57 -6.19 -6.35
N PHE A 357 31.43 -7.23 -5.53
CA PHE A 357 30.86 -8.50 -6.00
C PHE A 357 29.33 -8.38 -6.19
N MET A 358 28.72 -7.33 -5.65
CA MET A 358 27.30 -7.03 -5.84
C MET A 358 27.07 -6.38 -7.19
N THR A 359 26.15 -6.96 -7.97
CA THR A 359 25.67 -6.34 -9.20
C THR A 359 24.35 -5.61 -8.90
N PRO A 360 24.33 -4.25 -8.94
CA PRO A 360 23.11 -3.49 -8.73
C PRO A 360 22.04 -3.83 -9.76
N THR A 361 20.79 -4.09 -9.31
CA THR A 361 19.67 -4.33 -10.24
C THR A 361 19.05 -3.02 -10.75
N LEU A 362 19.26 -1.90 -10.05
CA LEU A 362 18.89 -0.56 -10.52
C LEU A 362 20.14 0.26 -10.81
N LYS A 363 20.22 0.82 -12.01
CA LYS A 363 21.22 1.85 -12.33
C LYS A 363 20.84 3.15 -11.63
N ALA A 364 21.51 3.46 -10.52
CA ALA A 364 21.33 4.66 -9.71
C ALA A 364 22.65 5.45 -9.62
N VAL A 365 22.59 6.68 -9.13
CA VAL A 365 23.77 7.55 -9.02
C VAL A 365 24.51 7.24 -7.72
N PRO A 366 25.79 6.83 -7.76
CA PRO A 366 26.59 6.64 -6.55
C PRO A 366 26.77 7.96 -5.79
N GLY A 367 26.44 7.95 -4.51
CA GLY A 367 26.44 9.18 -3.71
C GLY A 367 26.57 8.94 -2.21
N ASP A 368 26.08 9.92 -1.44
CA ASP A 368 26.10 9.93 0.01
C ASP A 368 24.69 10.19 0.56
N LEU A 369 24.10 9.16 1.15
CA LEU A 369 22.75 9.22 1.74
C LEU A 369 22.71 10.08 3.01
N SER A 370 23.85 10.33 3.66
CA SER A 370 23.91 11.18 4.86
C SER A 370 23.62 12.65 4.55
N LEU A 371 23.74 13.07 3.28
CA LEU A 371 23.37 14.41 2.84
C LEU A 371 21.87 14.60 2.62
N VAL A 372 21.12 13.51 2.60
CA VAL A 372 19.67 13.50 2.28
C VAL A 372 18.83 13.04 3.44
N ILE A 373 19.19 11.90 4.03
CA ILE A 373 18.39 11.29 5.09
C ILE A 373 18.75 11.94 6.43
N PRO A 374 17.75 12.47 7.16
CA PRO A 374 18.00 13.05 8.49
C PRO A 374 18.73 12.07 9.42
N LYS A 375 19.73 12.58 10.13
CA LYS A 375 20.61 11.76 10.98
C LYS A 375 19.87 10.76 11.87
N ARG A 376 18.78 11.17 12.50
CA ARG A 376 17.99 10.30 13.39
C ARG A 376 17.40 9.09 12.64
N ILE A 377 16.97 9.27 11.41
CA ILE A 377 16.43 8.21 10.56
C ILE A 377 17.59 7.30 10.10
N LEU A 378 18.69 7.89 9.66
CA LEU A 378 19.86 7.15 9.19
C LEU A 378 20.49 6.30 10.28
N ASP A 379 20.69 6.86 11.48
CA ASP A 379 21.20 6.13 12.66
C ASP A 379 20.30 4.90 12.95
N GLY A 380 18.96 5.08 12.91
CA GLY A 380 18.03 3.99 13.14
C GLY A 380 18.11 2.88 12.07
N ILE A 381 18.32 3.24 10.81
CA ILE A 381 18.52 2.28 9.71
C ILE A 381 19.82 1.50 9.94
N ILE A 382 20.90 2.17 10.32
CA ILE A 382 22.19 1.54 10.62
C ILE A 382 22.05 0.54 11.78
N GLU A 383 21.38 0.94 12.88
CA GLU A 383 21.12 0.03 14.01
C GLU A 383 20.34 -1.21 13.56
N MET A 384 19.31 -1.03 12.70
CA MET A 384 18.50 -2.13 12.18
C MET A 384 19.31 -3.08 11.29
N ILE A 385 20.21 -2.58 10.46
CA ILE A 385 21.07 -3.42 9.60
C ILE A 385 21.95 -4.33 10.47
N TYR A 386 22.58 -3.79 11.52
CA TYR A 386 23.36 -4.59 12.47
C TYR A 386 22.51 -5.57 13.28
N ALA A 387 21.26 -5.21 13.58
CA ALA A 387 20.35 -6.12 14.26
C ALA A 387 19.94 -7.29 13.34
N LEU A 388 19.65 -7.00 12.06
CA LEU A 388 19.34 -8.03 11.05
C LEU A 388 20.54 -8.96 10.78
N ASP A 389 21.76 -8.43 10.81
CA ASP A 389 22.98 -9.23 10.61
C ASP A 389 23.10 -10.39 11.61
N LYS A 390 22.53 -10.25 12.81
CA LYS A 390 22.51 -11.32 13.83
C LYS A 390 21.62 -12.50 13.47
N ILE A 391 20.59 -12.28 12.66
CA ILE A 391 19.64 -13.31 12.21
C ILE A 391 19.87 -13.75 10.78
N ALA A 392 20.50 -12.89 9.98
CA ALA A 392 20.90 -13.12 8.58
C ALA A 392 22.32 -12.58 8.38
N PRO A 393 23.38 -13.36 8.79
CA PRO A 393 24.77 -12.93 8.69
C PRO A 393 25.15 -12.55 7.25
N GLY A 394 25.79 -11.40 7.09
CA GLY A 394 26.12 -10.79 5.81
C GLY A 394 25.22 -9.60 5.45
N THR A 395 24.18 -9.33 6.20
CA THR A 395 23.34 -8.13 6.01
C THR A 395 24.14 -6.85 6.19
N ALA A 396 25.04 -6.80 7.19
CA ALA A 396 25.93 -5.65 7.44
C ALA A 396 27.25 -5.70 6.66
N SER A 397 27.29 -6.42 5.53
CA SER A 397 28.45 -6.43 4.64
C SER A 397 28.73 -5.02 4.11
N ASP A 398 30.01 -4.70 3.95
CA ASP A 398 30.46 -3.48 3.27
C ASP A 398 29.83 -3.30 1.87
N GLU A 399 29.55 -4.43 1.20
CA GLU A 399 29.03 -4.47 -0.17
C GLU A 399 27.51 -4.37 -0.27
N THR A 400 26.77 -4.47 0.85
CA THR A 400 25.33 -4.26 0.86
C THR A 400 24.98 -2.89 0.29
N LEU A 401 24.05 -2.85 -0.67
CA LEU A 401 23.66 -1.62 -1.33
C LEU A 401 22.44 -1.00 -0.68
N LEU A 402 22.51 0.32 -0.49
CA LEU A 402 21.43 1.14 0.04
C LEU A 402 21.01 2.14 -1.03
N TYR A 403 19.73 2.12 -1.38
CA TYR A 403 19.15 3.07 -2.32
C TYR A 403 18.24 4.05 -1.60
N GLY A 404 18.37 5.31 -1.86
CA GLY A 404 17.55 6.34 -1.22
C GLY A 404 16.98 7.36 -2.21
N VAL A 405 15.78 7.83 -1.90
CA VAL A 405 15.03 7.60 -0.67
C VAL A 405 13.82 6.71 -0.96
N GLU A 406 13.46 5.82 -0.07
CA GLU A 406 12.14 5.19 -0.08
C GLU A 406 11.22 5.92 0.90
N VAL A 407 10.04 6.28 0.45
CA VAL A 407 9.02 6.95 1.27
C VAL A 407 7.69 6.25 1.09
N LYS A 408 7.01 5.97 2.20
CA LYS A 408 5.60 5.55 2.20
C LYS A 408 4.74 6.68 2.74
N PHE A 409 3.93 7.22 1.85
CA PHE A 409 2.93 8.23 2.17
C PHE A 409 1.64 7.57 2.63
N TYR A 410 1.01 8.17 3.62
CA TYR A 410 -0.31 7.74 4.11
C TYR A 410 -1.29 8.89 3.98
N ASN A 411 -2.52 8.58 3.61
CA ASN A 411 -3.58 9.56 3.61
C ASN A 411 -3.87 10.03 5.03
N MET A 412 -4.40 11.25 5.18
CA MET A 412 -4.92 11.71 6.45
C MET A 412 -5.94 10.70 7.01
N GLU A 413 -5.98 10.56 8.31
CA GLU A 413 -6.97 9.72 8.99
C GLU A 413 -8.26 10.50 9.15
N VAL A 414 -9.33 10.00 8.54
CA VAL A 414 -10.67 10.56 8.68
C VAL A 414 -11.24 10.16 10.04
N ALA A 415 -11.88 11.07 10.75
CA ALA A 415 -12.54 10.77 12.02
C ALA A 415 -13.78 9.94 11.74
N LEU A 416 -13.76 8.67 12.18
CA LEU A 416 -14.81 7.67 12.00
C LEU A 416 -15.23 7.12 13.36
N ASP A 417 -16.49 6.71 13.46
CA ASP A 417 -16.98 5.91 14.58
C ASP A 417 -16.62 4.41 14.43
N ASP A 418 -17.14 3.57 15.31
CA ASP A 418 -16.88 2.13 15.28
C ASP A 418 -17.54 1.43 14.08
N ASP A 419 -18.50 2.07 13.43
CA ASP A 419 -19.17 1.59 12.21
C ASP A 419 -18.51 2.09 10.92
N LEU A 420 -17.34 2.74 11.01
CA LEU A 420 -16.62 3.39 9.90
C LEU A 420 -17.43 4.51 9.24
N GLN A 421 -18.36 5.10 9.97
CA GLN A 421 -19.21 6.20 9.56
C GLN A 421 -18.59 7.54 10.01
N THR A 422 -18.74 8.56 9.20
CA THR A 422 -18.34 9.93 9.54
C THR A 422 -19.35 10.57 10.51
N SER A 423 -19.14 11.84 10.84
CA SER A 423 -20.15 12.62 11.59
C SER A 423 -21.48 12.78 10.85
N HIS A 424 -21.57 12.41 9.58
CA HIS A 424 -22.79 12.44 8.78
C HIS A 424 -23.38 11.03 8.66
N ASN A 425 -24.62 10.87 9.11
CA ASN A 425 -25.29 9.56 9.11
C ASN A 425 -25.47 9.02 7.69
N GLY A 426 -24.97 7.81 7.42
CA GLY A 426 -25.03 7.17 6.10
C GLY A 426 -23.84 7.47 5.19
N LEU A 427 -22.87 8.28 5.63
CA LEU A 427 -21.61 8.51 4.91
C LEU A 427 -20.48 7.72 5.56
N TYR A 428 -20.00 6.71 4.86
CA TYR A 428 -18.90 5.82 5.27
C TYR A 428 -17.62 6.11 4.48
N VAL A 429 -16.47 6.00 5.13
CA VAL A 429 -15.18 6.16 4.46
C VAL A 429 -14.30 4.95 4.76
N ILE A 430 -13.90 4.22 3.72
CA ILE A 430 -13.15 2.97 3.79
C ILE A 430 -11.96 2.98 2.83
N GLY A 431 -11.17 1.93 2.84
CA GLY A 431 -9.99 1.83 1.98
C GLY A 431 -8.89 2.83 2.37
N ASP A 432 -7.90 2.97 1.52
CA ASP A 432 -6.73 3.86 1.75
C ASP A 432 -7.16 5.33 1.97
N GLY A 433 -8.26 5.77 1.34
CA GLY A 433 -8.78 7.12 1.48
C GLY A 433 -9.23 7.50 2.88
N SER A 434 -9.54 6.50 3.72
CA SER A 434 -9.91 6.71 5.12
C SER A 434 -8.69 7.01 6.01
N GLY A 435 -7.47 6.67 5.56
CA GLY A 435 -6.27 6.65 6.40
C GLY A 435 -6.26 5.53 7.46
N VAL A 436 -7.31 4.70 7.51
CA VAL A 436 -7.47 3.59 8.48
C VAL A 436 -6.93 2.28 7.91
N THR A 437 -7.07 2.04 6.60
CA THR A 437 -6.65 0.80 5.94
C THR A 437 -5.62 1.07 4.86
N HIS A 438 -4.61 0.18 4.72
CA HIS A 438 -3.46 0.36 3.83
C HIS A 438 -3.06 -0.93 3.11
N SER A 439 -3.90 -1.98 3.14
CA SER A 439 -3.67 -3.26 2.47
C SER A 439 -4.93 -3.75 1.78
N LEU A 440 -4.76 -4.67 0.83
CA LEU A 440 -5.88 -5.28 0.11
C LEU A 440 -6.89 -5.91 1.08
N SER A 441 -6.41 -6.72 2.03
CA SER A 441 -7.28 -7.41 3.00
C SER A 441 -8.06 -6.45 3.89
N HIS A 442 -7.40 -5.45 4.48
CA HIS A 442 -8.07 -4.50 5.36
C HIS A 442 -9.09 -3.64 4.60
N ALA A 443 -8.74 -3.19 3.38
CA ALA A 443 -9.65 -2.44 2.55
C ALA A 443 -10.88 -3.27 2.17
N SER A 444 -10.68 -4.52 1.74
CA SER A 444 -11.78 -5.44 1.42
C SER A 444 -12.65 -5.76 2.64
N ALA A 445 -12.02 -6.05 3.80
CA ALA A 445 -12.72 -6.34 5.05
C ALA A 445 -13.56 -5.15 5.53
N SER A 446 -13.04 -3.91 5.42
CA SER A 446 -13.81 -2.70 5.75
C SER A 446 -15.02 -2.54 4.83
N GLY A 447 -14.89 -2.93 3.56
CA GLY A 447 -16.00 -2.95 2.61
C GLY A 447 -17.10 -3.93 2.99
N ILE A 448 -16.73 -5.17 3.35
CA ILE A 448 -17.67 -6.18 3.83
C ILE A 448 -18.38 -5.69 5.11
N TYR A 449 -17.63 -5.13 6.06
CA TYR A 449 -18.17 -4.65 7.31
C TYR A 449 -19.26 -3.59 7.10
N VAL A 450 -18.94 -2.54 6.34
CA VAL A 450 -19.90 -1.45 6.04
C VAL A 450 -21.11 -1.97 5.28
N ALA A 451 -20.91 -2.88 4.32
CA ALA A 451 -22.00 -3.48 3.58
C ALA A 451 -23.01 -4.22 4.51
N ARG A 452 -22.50 -5.03 5.45
CA ARG A 452 -23.33 -5.73 6.44
C ARG A 452 -24.02 -4.76 7.38
N HIS A 453 -23.33 -3.70 7.81
CA HIS A 453 -23.93 -2.66 8.64
C HIS A 453 -25.08 -1.95 7.93
N ILE A 454 -24.93 -1.56 6.66
CA ILE A 454 -26.01 -0.96 5.87
C ILE A 454 -27.19 -1.94 5.71
N ALA A 455 -26.91 -3.20 5.37
CA ALA A 455 -27.94 -4.22 5.17
C ALA A 455 -28.77 -4.48 6.45
N SER A 456 -28.18 -4.33 7.63
CA SER A 456 -28.88 -4.51 8.92
C SER A 456 -29.80 -3.34 9.31
N ARG A 457 -29.69 -2.20 8.63
CA ARG A 457 -30.47 -0.96 8.89
C ARG A 457 -31.60 -0.73 7.89
N GLN A 458 -31.81 -1.66 6.99
CA GLN A 458 -32.88 -1.65 6.00
C GLN A 458 -33.95 -2.69 6.33
#